data_1556ac00fedfa4d4e2cf3a802fa8d6a8
#
_entry.id   1556ac00fedfa4d4e2cf3a802fa8d6a8
#
_cell.length_a   1.000
_cell.length_b   1.000
_cell.length_c   1.000
_cell.angle_alpha   90.00
_cell.angle_beta   90.00
_cell.angle_gamma   90.00
#
_symmetry.space_group_name_H-M   'P 1'
#
loop_
_entity.id
_entity.type
_entity.pdbx_description
1 polymer ?
#
loop_
_entity_poly.entity_id
_entity_poly.type
_entity_poly.pdbx_seq_one_letter_code
_entity_poly.pdbx_strand_id
1 'polypeptide(L)'
;SSQTLIESESDLKTLRRMVSDGRFRVEANEWGAVRLLSEAGAPFVAGHTLNTYNPETLDVLAGLGAERWLPPVEMSRAALAAILAGAPAGMETEVFAYGHLPLAYSARCFTARHYNLPKDDCQFRCLDHPDGLLLSTREGDPFLVINGIQTQSAGVYNLIGEMAALRALGVASLRLSPQ
;
A
#
# COMPACT_ATOMS: atom_id res chain seq x y z
N SER A 1 -3.14 8.43 -2.76
CA SER A 1 -1.90 7.66 -2.88
C SER A 1 -1.43 7.65 -4.33
N SER A 2 -0.12 7.50 -4.56
CA SER A 2 0.42 7.19 -5.87
C SER A 2 0.03 5.77 -6.29
N GLN A 3 0.12 5.47 -7.58
CA GLN A 3 0.10 4.08 -8.03
C GLN A 3 1.33 3.34 -7.49
N THR A 4 1.21 2.03 -7.31
CA THR A 4 2.33 1.16 -6.90
C THR A 4 3.24 0.83 -8.08
N LEU A 5 2.67 0.78 -9.28
CA LEU A 5 3.37 0.55 -10.53
C LEU A 5 3.08 1.72 -11.47
N ILE A 6 4.12 2.45 -11.86
CA ILE A 6 4.04 3.52 -12.85
C ILE A 6 4.67 2.98 -14.13
N GLU A 7 3.83 2.67 -15.12
CA GLU A 7 4.22 1.94 -16.31
C GLU A 7 4.19 2.81 -17.57
N SER A 8 3.54 3.97 -17.51
CA SER A 8 3.33 4.81 -18.67
C SER A 8 3.66 6.28 -18.40
N GLU A 9 3.92 7.02 -19.47
CA GLU A 9 4.09 8.49 -19.37
C GLU A 9 2.81 9.18 -18.85
N SER A 10 1.63 8.62 -19.13
CA SER A 10 0.35 9.10 -18.60
C SER A 10 0.28 8.99 -17.08
N ASP A 11 0.75 7.85 -16.51
CA ASP A 11 0.79 7.64 -15.06
C ASP A 11 1.76 8.62 -14.40
N LEU A 12 2.94 8.78 -15.01
CA LEU A 12 3.95 9.73 -14.53
C LEU A 12 3.44 11.17 -14.57
N LYS A 13 2.73 11.57 -15.64
CA LYS A 13 2.09 12.87 -15.75
C LYS A 13 1.03 13.08 -14.65
N THR A 14 0.26 12.05 -14.35
CA THR A 14 -0.73 12.09 -13.27
C THR A 14 -0.05 12.26 -11.92
N LEU A 15 1.02 11.54 -11.65
CA LEU A 15 1.81 11.68 -10.42
C LEU A 15 2.39 13.11 -10.29
N ARG A 16 3.02 13.64 -11.34
CA ARG A 16 3.54 15.02 -11.34
C ARG A 16 2.46 16.05 -11.02
N ARG A 17 1.24 15.87 -11.57
CA ARG A 17 0.11 16.73 -11.26
C ARG A 17 -0.32 16.63 -9.80
N MET A 18 -0.34 15.43 -9.23
CA MET A 18 -0.65 15.23 -7.80
C MET A 18 0.37 15.92 -6.89
N VAL A 19 1.67 15.81 -7.23
CA VAL A 19 2.75 16.47 -6.47
C VAL A 19 2.63 17.99 -6.57
N SER A 20 2.38 18.54 -7.78
CA SER A 20 2.27 19.99 -8.00
C SER A 20 0.99 20.62 -7.41
N ASP A 21 -0.06 19.86 -7.20
CA ASP A 21 -1.32 20.35 -6.59
C ASP A 21 -1.12 20.83 -5.14
N GLY A 22 -0.31 20.12 -4.35
CA GLY A 22 0.09 20.51 -3.00
C GLY A 22 -1.03 20.55 -1.95
N ARG A 23 -2.30 20.31 -2.34
CA ARG A 23 -3.45 20.37 -1.43
C ARG A 23 -3.56 19.16 -0.51
N PHE A 24 -2.97 18.05 -0.92
CA PHE A 24 -3.08 16.78 -0.20
C PHE A 24 -1.70 16.18 0.05
N ARG A 25 -1.54 15.56 1.23
CA ARG A 25 -0.40 14.72 1.49
C ARG A 25 -0.50 13.47 0.62
N VAL A 26 0.54 13.21 -0.18
CA VAL A 26 0.60 12.05 -1.09
C VAL A 26 1.24 10.88 -0.37
N GLU A 27 0.67 9.71 -0.49
CA GLU A 27 1.32 8.45 -0.14
C GLU A 27 2.13 7.96 -1.34
N ALA A 28 3.43 7.81 -1.14
CA ALA A 28 4.36 7.30 -2.13
C ALA A 28 4.43 5.77 -2.03
N ASN A 29 4.03 5.09 -3.10
CA ASN A 29 4.00 3.62 -3.18
C ASN A 29 5.07 3.04 -4.12
N GLU A 30 5.92 3.89 -4.70
CA GLU A 30 7.09 3.52 -5.48
C GLU A 30 8.16 4.62 -5.43
N TRP A 31 9.40 4.31 -5.78
CA TRP A 31 10.54 5.20 -5.56
C TRP A 31 10.58 6.45 -6.44
N GLY A 32 9.97 6.42 -7.64
CA GLY A 32 9.82 7.63 -8.47
C GLY A 32 8.89 8.65 -7.83
N ALA A 33 7.83 8.19 -7.10
CA ALA A 33 6.99 9.07 -6.32
C ALA A 33 7.75 9.69 -5.14
N VAL A 34 8.55 8.90 -4.42
CA VAL A 34 9.43 9.40 -3.35
C VAL A 34 10.35 10.50 -3.89
N ARG A 35 11.00 10.24 -5.03
CA ARG A 35 11.90 11.21 -5.66
C ARG A 35 11.19 12.52 -6.00
N LEU A 36 10.06 12.46 -6.70
CA LEU A 36 9.33 13.66 -7.13
C LEU A 36 8.82 14.49 -5.95
N LEU A 37 8.36 13.84 -4.88
CA LEU A 37 7.91 14.51 -3.65
C LEU A 37 9.08 15.17 -2.93
N SER A 38 10.20 14.47 -2.80
CA SER A 38 11.42 15.00 -2.19
C SER A 38 11.98 16.19 -2.98
N GLU A 39 12.09 16.11 -4.31
CA GLU A 39 12.53 17.22 -5.18
C GLU A 39 11.60 18.45 -5.09
N ALA A 40 10.31 18.22 -4.86
CA ALA A 40 9.33 19.29 -4.64
C ALA A 40 9.32 19.86 -3.21
N GLY A 41 10.09 19.28 -2.28
CA GLY A 41 10.03 19.64 -0.86
C GLY A 41 8.67 19.36 -0.22
N ALA A 42 7.87 18.46 -0.79
CA ALA A 42 6.54 18.13 -0.34
C ALA A 42 6.57 16.97 0.67
N PRO A 43 6.06 17.14 1.90
CA PRO A 43 6.00 16.06 2.86
C PRO A 43 5.07 14.94 2.38
N PHE A 44 5.43 13.70 2.68
CA PHE A 44 4.70 12.54 2.15
C PHE A 44 4.56 11.41 3.17
N VAL A 45 3.73 10.44 2.82
CA VAL A 45 3.57 9.17 3.52
C VAL A 45 4.33 8.09 2.75
N ALA A 46 5.24 7.38 3.41
CA ALA A 46 5.92 6.22 2.83
C ALA A 46 4.99 5.00 2.88
N GLY A 47 4.51 4.57 1.72
CA GLY A 47 3.56 3.47 1.59
C GLY A 47 4.18 2.10 1.84
N HIS A 48 3.34 1.11 2.13
CA HIS A 48 3.78 -0.25 2.48
C HIS A 48 4.55 -0.96 1.35
N THR A 49 4.32 -0.60 0.08
CA THR A 49 4.98 -1.20 -1.08
C THR A 49 6.40 -0.70 -1.31
N LEU A 50 6.87 0.28 -0.54
CA LEU A 50 8.30 0.65 -0.50
C LEU A 50 9.16 -0.41 0.22
N ASN A 51 8.54 -1.42 0.82
CA ASN A 51 9.19 -2.56 1.44
C ASN A 51 10.25 -2.17 2.49
N THR A 52 9.86 -1.32 3.42
CA THR A 52 10.75 -0.82 4.47
C THR A 52 10.70 -1.73 5.70
N TYR A 53 11.81 -2.42 5.99
CA TYR A 53 11.90 -3.43 7.05
C TYR A 53 12.96 -3.12 8.12
N ASN A 54 13.56 -1.93 8.11
CA ASN A 54 14.61 -1.56 9.07
C ASN A 54 14.62 -0.06 9.33
N PRO A 55 15.18 0.38 10.49
CA PRO A 55 15.28 1.79 10.85
C PRO A 55 16.15 2.61 9.90
N GLU A 56 17.21 2.04 9.34
CA GLU A 56 18.15 2.72 8.44
C GLU A 56 17.44 3.20 7.17
N THR A 57 16.53 2.36 6.63
CA THR A 57 15.70 2.76 5.49
C THR A 57 14.70 3.84 5.88
N LEU A 58 14.15 3.79 7.11
CA LEU A 58 13.29 4.86 7.63
C LEU A 58 14.01 6.18 7.75
N ASP A 59 15.28 6.18 8.20
CA ASP A 59 16.12 7.39 8.27
C ASP A 59 16.31 8.02 6.89
N VAL A 60 16.55 7.19 5.86
CA VAL A 60 16.63 7.67 4.46
C VAL A 60 15.31 8.30 4.03
N LEU A 61 14.19 7.64 4.27
CA LEU A 61 12.87 8.15 3.89
C LEU A 61 12.53 9.45 4.65
N ALA A 62 12.86 9.53 5.94
CA ALA A 62 12.71 10.76 6.73
C ALA A 62 13.55 11.91 6.15
N GLY A 63 14.82 11.64 5.80
CA GLY A 63 15.69 12.60 5.14
C GLY A 63 15.18 13.07 3.78
N LEU A 64 14.36 12.27 3.10
CA LEU A 64 13.70 12.61 1.85
C LEU A 64 12.35 13.33 2.03
N GLY A 65 11.88 13.51 3.28
CA GLY A 65 10.65 14.24 3.60
C GLY A 65 9.45 13.35 3.97
N ALA A 66 9.66 12.06 4.23
CA ALA A 66 8.58 11.23 4.77
C ALA A 66 8.27 11.64 6.22
N GLU A 67 7.01 11.88 6.53
CA GLU A 67 6.52 12.18 7.89
C GLU A 67 5.76 11.00 8.51
N ARG A 68 5.31 10.07 7.69
CA ARG A 68 4.59 8.88 8.11
C ARG A 68 5.02 7.68 7.29
N TRP A 69 5.00 6.53 7.93
CA TRP A 69 5.36 5.25 7.33
C TRP A 69 4.27 4.21 7.55
N LEU A 70 3.97 3.43 6.50
CA LEU A 70 3.18 2.21 6.59
C LEU A 70 4.11 1.00 6.51
N PRO A 71 4.18 0.16 7.57
CA PRO A 71 4.92 -1.09 7.49
C PRO A 71 4.32 -2.03 6.44
N PRO A 72 5.14 -2.90 5.84
CA PRO A 72 4.66 -3.99 5.02
C PRO A 72 3.59 -4.82 5.75
N VAL A 73 2.56 -5.23 5.02
CA VAL A 73 1.35 -5.84 5.61
C VAL A 73 1.58 -7.19 6.28
N GLU A 74 2.67 -7.87 5.95
CA GLU A 74 3.10 -9.14 6.55
C GLU A 74 3.99 -8.98 7.79
N MET A 75 4.28 -7.74 8.20
CA MET A 75 5.16 -7.49 9.33
C MET A 75 4.54 -7.92 10.65
N SER A 76 5.27 -8.73 11.43
CA SER A 76 4.82 -9.14 12.76
C SER A 76 4.90 -7.98 13.77
N ARG A 77 4.08 -8.05 14.83
CA ARG A 77 4.12 -7.09 15.93
C ARG A 77 5.51 -6.98 16.57
N ALA A 78 6.23 -8.09 16.71
CA ALA A 78 7.58 -8.08 17.28
C ALA A 78 8.58 -7.35 16.38
N ALA A 79 8.53 -7.58 15.07
CA ALA A 79 9.34 -6.87 14.09
C ALA A 79 9.02 -5.37 14.08
N LEU A 80 7.72 -5.02 14.10
CA LEU A 80 7.28 -3.62 14.19
C LEU A 80 7.85 -2.93 15.44
N ALA A 81 7.75 -3.58 16.61
CA ALA A 81 8.28 -3.05 17.86
C ALA A 81 9.80 -2.80 17.79
N ALA A 82 10.54 -3.75 17.19
CA ALA A 82 12.00 -3.62 17.01
C ALA A 82 12.36 -2.44 16.10
N ILE A 83 11.63 -2.24 15.00
CA ILE A 83 11.84 -1.11 14.09
C ILE A 83 11.50 0.22 14.78
N LEU A 84 10.38 0.27 15.50
CA LEU A 84 9.95 1.49 16.19
C LEU A 84 10.95 1.95 17.27
N ALA A 85 11.67 1.01 17.88
CA ALA A 85 12.72 1.35 18.85
C ALA A 85 13.90 2.13 18.25
N GLY A 86 14.14 2.01 16.94
CA GLY A 86 15.17 2.73 16.19
C GLY A 86 14.62 3.72 15.16
N ALA A 87 13.31 3.98 15.14
CA ALA A 87 12.71 4.86 14.14
C ALA A 87 13.14 6.33 14.34
N PRO A 88 13.23 7.11 13.24
CA PRO A 88 13.55 8.55 13.32
C PRO A 88 12.55 9.30 14.19
N ALA A 89 13.04 10.29 14.94
CA ALA A 89 12.18 11.15 15.75
C ALA A 89 11.16 11.89 14.87
N GLY A 90 9.88 11.85 15.28
CA GLY A 90 8.79 12.49 14.55
C GLY A 90 8.18 11.68 13.41
N MET A 91 8.74 10.51 13.07
CA MET A 91 8.13 9.60 12.10
C MET A 91 6.86 8.99 12.68
N GLU A 92 5.72 9.32 12.11
CA GLU A 92 4.46 8.67 12.46
C GLU A 92 4.37 7.25 11.86
N THR A 93 3.73 6.35 12.57
CA THR A 93 3.45 4.99 12.06
C THR A 93 1.96 4.80 11.87
N GLU A 94 1.59 4.35 10.67
CA GLU A 94 0.22 3.95 10.34
C GLU A 94 0.20 2.45 10.06
N VAL A 95 -0.71 1.70 10.70
CA VAL A 95 -0.83 0.25 10.54
C VAL A 95 -2.09 -0.11 9.79
N PHE A 96 -2.01 -1.01 8.81
CA PHE A 96 -3.19 -1.60 8.17
C PHE A 96 -3.92 -2.46 9.19
N ALA A 97 -5.17 -2.10 9.52
CA ALA A 97 -5.90 -2.68 10.65
C ALA A 97 -7.20 -3.39 10.27
N TYR A 98 -7.75 -3.12 9.08
CA TYR A 98 -8.99 -3.78 8.65
C TYR A 98 -9.10 -3.80 7.12
N GLY A 99 -9.50 -4.95 6.58
CA GLY A 99 -9.78 -5.17 5.16
C GLY A 99 -9.02 -6.36 4.59
N HIS A 100 -9.13 -6.57 3.28
CA HIS A 100 -8.30 -7.56 2.59
C HIS A 100 -6.87 -7.05 2.45
N LEU A 101 -5.88 -7.83 2.88
CA LEU A 101 -4.47 -7.44 2.81
C LEU A 101 -4.03 -7.32 1.34
N PRO A 102 -3.48 -6.19 0.90
CA PRO A 102 -2.89 -6.04 -0.43
C PRO A 102 -1.53 -6.76 -0.47
N LEU A 103 -1.51 -7.98 -0.97
CA LEU A 103 -0.34 -8.87 -0.91
C LEU A 103 0.63 -8.68 -2.08
N ALA A 104 0.10 -8.40 -3.27
CA ALA A 104 0.92 -8.20 -4.46
C ALA A 104 0.23 -7.30 -5.48
N TYR A 105 1.05 -6.70 -6.36
CA TYR A 105 0.59 -5.89 -7.49
C TYR A 105 1.22 -6.39 -8.78
N SER A 106 0.46 -6.36 -9.87
CA SER A 106 0.91 -6.79 -11.19
C SER A 106 0.74 -5.67 -12.20
N ALA A 107 1.69 -5.56 -13.12
CA ALA A 107 1.56 -4.71 -14.30
C ALA A 107 0.39 -5.14 -15.20
N ARG A 108 -0.06 -6.37 -15.08
CA ARG A 108 -1.20 -6.92 -15.83
C ARG A 108 -2.47 -6.92 -15.00
N CYS A 109 -3.58 -6.46 -15.58
CA CYS A 109 -4.90 -6.64 -14.99
C CYS A 109 -5.35 -8.09 -15.17
N PHE A 110 -5.37 -8.86 -14.08
CA PHE A 110 -5.78 -10.26 -14.14
C PHE A 110 -7.28 -10.44 -14.42
N THR A 111 -8.12 -9.48 -14.01
CA THR A 111 -9.55 -9.50 -14.38
C THR A 111 -9.72 -9.37 -15.88
N ALA A 112 -9.03 -8.42 -16.55
CA ALA A 112 -9.09 -8.32 -18.01
C ALA A 112 -8.57 -9.59 -18.68
N ARG A 113 -7.48 -10.16 -18.16
CA ARG A 113 -6.92 -11.42 -18.68
C ARG A 113 -7.89 -12.60 -18.55
N HIS A 114 -8.64 -12.69 -17.45
CA HIS A 114 -9.66 -13.70 -17.25
C HIS A 114 -10.70 -13.69 -18.39
N TYR A 115 -11.05 -12.48 -18.85
CA TYR A 115 -11.97 -12.28 -20.00
C TYR A 115 -11.27 -12.25 -21.36
N ASN A 116 -9.98 -12.58 -21.41
CA ASN A 116 -9.17 -12.51 -22.63
C ASN A 116 -9.18 -11.12 -23.30
N LEU A 117 -9.19 -10.06 -22.49
CA LEU A 117 -9.18 -8.68 -22.94
C LEU A 117 -7.80 -8.05 -22.71
N PRO A 118 -7.38 -7.10 -23.58
CA PRO A 118 -6.18 -6.30 -23.30
C PRO A 118 -6.44 -5.33 -22.13
N LYS A 119 -5.36 -4.93 -21.44
CA LYS A 119 -5.45 -4.01 -20.29
C LYS A 119 -6.06 -2.66 -20.68
N ASP A 120 -5.70 -2.17 -21.87
CA ASP A 120 -6.09 -0.85 -22.38
C ASP A 120 -7.54 -0.81 -22.92
N ASP A 121 -8.14 -1.98 -23.15
CA ASP A 121 -9.54 -2.14 -23.54
C ASP A 121 -10.22 -3.22 -22.69
N CYS A 122 -10.14 -3.05 -21.37
CA CYS A 122 -10.63 -4.02 -20.40
C CYS A 122 -12.15 -4.01 -20.21
N GLN A 123 -12.87 -3.04 -20.81
CA GLN A 123 -14.30 -2.84 -20.69
C GLN A 123 -14.79 -2.76 -19.22
N PHE A 124 -13.87 -2.43 -18.31
CA PHE A 124 -14.11 -2.34 -16.86
C PHE A 124 -14.76 -3.60 -16.26
N ARG A 125 -14.40 -4.79 -16.74
CA ARG A 125 -14.94 -6.07 -16.27
C ARG A 125 -14.79 -6.34 -14.77
N CYS A 126 -13.94 -5.60 -14.08
CA CYS A 126 -13.85 -5.65 -12.62
C CYS A 126 -15.15 -5.19 -11.93
N LEU A 127 -15.99 -4.40 -12.59
CA LEU A 127 -17.32 -4.01 -12.07
C LEU A 127 -18.30 -5.18 -11.98
N ASP A 128 -18.09 -6.25 -12.78
CA ASP A 128 -18.89 -7.46 -12.71
C ASP A 128 -18.53 -8.33 -11.48
N HIS A 129 -17.42 -7.99 -10.80
CA HIS A 129 -16.86 -8.69 -9.65
C HIS A 129 -16.51 -7.71 -8.53
N PRO A 130 -17.50 -7.13 -7.84
CA PRO A 130 -17.26 -6.12 -6.81
C PRO A 130 -16.36 -6.65 -5.68
N ASP A 131 -16.49 -7.94 -5.34
CA ASP A 131 -15.66 -8.61 -4.31
C ASP A 131 -14.37 -9.22 -4.90
N GLY A 132 -14.08 -8.99 -6.19
CA GLY A 132 -12.95 -9.59 -6.90
C GLY A 132 -13.20 -11.05 -7.31
N LEU A 133 -12.17 -11.69 -7.89
CA LEU A 133 -12.18 -13.09 -8.32
C LEU A 133 -11.54 -13.97 -7.26
N LEU A 134 -12.33 -14.79 -6.58
CA LEU A 134 -11.82 -15.71 -5.55
C LEU A 134 -11.00 -16.83 -6.18
N LEU A 135 -9.81 -17.04 -5.65
CA LEU A 135 -8.97 -18.21 -5.90
C LEU A 135 -9.03 -19.13 -4.66
N SER A 136 -9.33 -20.40 -4.88
CA SER A 136 -9.35 -21.41 -3.83
C SER A 136 -8.16 -22.35 -3.94
N THR A 137 -7.79 -22.99 -2.84
CA THR A 137 -6.85 -24.10 -2.83
C THR A 137 -7.44 -25.31 -3.57
N ARG A 138 -6.65 -26.37 -3.75
CA ARG A 138 -7.15 -27.64 -4.31
C ARG A 138 -8.22 -28.29 -3.45
N GLU A 139 -8.16 -28.05 -2.15
CA GLU A 139 -9.08 -28.56 -1.14
C GLU A 139 -10.39 -27.74 -1.10
N GLY A 140 -10.43 -26.61 -1.81
CA GLY A 140 -11.61 -25.74 -1.91
C GLY A 140 -11.63 -24.58 -0.92
N ASP A 141 -10.59 -24.40 -0.11
CA ASP A 141 -10.51 -23.31 0.86
C ASP A 141 -10.24 -21.96 0.17
N PRO A 142 -10.90 -20.86 0.57
CA PRO A 142 -10.59 -19.52 0.11
C PRO A 142 -9.12 -19.16 0.39
N PHE A 143 -8.38 -18.74 -0.64
CA PHE A 143 -6.95 -18.48 -0.53
C PHE A 143 -6.59 -17.03 -0.86
N LEU A 144 -6.90 -16.57 -2.06
CA LEU A 144 -6.61 -15.21 -2.53
C LEU A 144 -7.82 -14.63 -3.25
N VAL A 145 -7.86 -13.31 -3.33
CA VAL A 145 -8.79 -12.56 -4.20
C VAL A 145 -7.98 -11.77 -5.22
N ILE A 146 -8.33 -11.89 -6.47
CA ILE A 146 -7.78 -11.08 -7.56
C ILE A 146 -8.74 -9.93 -7.85
N ASN A 147 -8.26 -8.71 -7.64
CA ASN A 147 -9.02 -7.49 -7.94
C ASN A 147 -8.20 -6.59 -8.90
N GLY A 148 -8.48 -6.73 -10.19
CA GLY A 148 -7.74 -5.98 -11.21
C GLY A 148 -6.25 -6.32 -11.25
N ILE A 149 -5.42 -5.36 -10.83
CA ILE A 149 -3.96 -5.53 -10.73
C ILE A 149 -3.53 -6.01 -9.34
N GLN A 150 -4.43 -6.09 -8.37
CA GLN A 150 -4.13 -6.47 -7.00
C GLN A 150 -4.40 -7.94 -6.75
N THR A 151 -3.50 -8.57 -6.00
CA THR A 151 -3.73 -9.85 -5.34
C THR A 151 -3.90 -9.57 -3.85
N GLN A 152 -5.02 -9.97 -3.30
CA GLN A 152 -5.40 -9.70 -1.91
C GLN A 152 -5.60 -11.00 -1.14
N SER A 153 -5.59 -10.93 0.20
CA SER A 153 -5.99 -12.05 1.04
C SER A 153 -7.48 -12.37 0.83
N ALA A 154 -7.85 -13.66 0.80
CA ALA A 154 -9.27 -14.05 0.76
C ALA A 154 -9.98 -13.78 2.10
N GLY A 155 -9.25 -13.89 3.21
CA GLY A 155 -9.76 -13.53 4.53
C GLY A 155 -9.62 -12.03 4.82
N VAL A 156 -10.60 -11.47 5.51
CA VAL A 156 -10.54 -10.10 6.03
C VAL A 156 -9.58 -10.07 7.22
N TYR A 157 -8.55 -9.26 7.12
CA TYR A 157 -7.65 -8.96 8.22
C TYR A 157 -8.34 -7.98 9.19
N ASN A 158 -8.22 -8.23 10.50
CA ASN A 158 -8.90 -7.42 11.52
C ASN A 158 -8.06 -7.33 12.79
N LEU A 159 -7.55 -6.14 13.07
CA LEU A 159 -6.79 -5.80 14.27
C LEU A 159 -7.58 -5.00 15.31
N ILE A 160 -8.90 -4.93 15.22
CA ILE A 160 -9.71 -4.15 16.18
C ILE A 160 -9.46 -4.61 17.62
N GLY A 161 -9.28 -5.93 17.84
CA GLY A 161 -8.93 -6.48 19.14
C GLY A 161 -7.54 -6.12 19.66
N GLU A 162 -6.63 -5.68 18.77
CA GLU A 162 -5.24 -5.36 19.10
C GLU A 162 -4.97 -3.86 19.30
N MET A 163 -6.01 -3.02 19.29
CA MET A 163 -5.85 -1.55 19.34
C MET A 163 -5.06 -1.07 20.56
N ALA A 164 -5.28 -1.68 21.73
CA ALA A 164 -4.54 -1.31 22.94
C ALA A 164 -3.04 -1.62 22.82
N ALA A 165 -2.68 -2.76 22.24
CA ALA A 165 -1.29 -3.15 21.99
C ALA A 165 -0.62 -2.25 20.95
N LEU A 166 -1.31 -1.91 19.86
CA LEU A 166 -0.80 -1.00 18.83
C LEU A 166 -0.56 0.40 19.39
N ARG A 167 -1.50 0.91 20.21
CA ARG A 167 -1.36 2.19 20.89
C ARG A 167 -0.15 2.19 21.85
N ALA A 168 0.05 1.11 22.59
CA ALA A 168 1.19 0.96 23.49
C ALA A 168 2.53 0.95 22.75
N LEU A 169 2.57 0.52 21.50
CA LEU A 169 3.74 0.60 20.61
C LEU A 169 3.97 1.99 20.03
N GLY A 170 3.08 2.95 20.22
CA GLY A 170 3.19 4.29 19.65
C GLY A 170 2.66 4.41 18.21
N VAL A 171 1.84 3.45 17.74
CA VAL A 171 1.16 3.57 16.44
C VAL A 171 0.25 4.79 16.44
N ALA A 172 0.47 5.70 15.49
CA ALA A 172 -0.22 6.99 15.42
C ALA A 172 -1.60 6.89 14.75
N SER A 173 -1.74 6.03 13.76
CA SER A 173 -2.99 5.87 13.00
C SER A 173 -3.21 4.45 12.50
N LEU A 174 -4.49 4.14 12.22
CA LEU A 174 -4.91 2.84 11.69
C LEU A 174 -5.56 3.04 10.32
N ARG A 175 -5.19 2.19 9.38
CA ARG A 175 -5.81 2.14 8.06
C ARG A 175 -6.95 1.15 8.05
N LEU A 176 -8.11 1.62 7.63
CA LEU A 176 -9.28 0.79 7.36
C LEU A 176 -9.53 0.83 5.85
N SER A 177 -9.63 -0.33 5.23
CA SER A 177 -9.94 -0.48 3.80
C SER A 177 -11.20 -1.35 3.68
N PRO A 178 -12.39 -0.77 3.93
CA PRO A 178 -13.66 -1.47 3.73
C PRO A 178 -13.84 -1.71 2.22
N GLN A 179 -14.41 -2.84 1.91
CA GLN A 179 -14.83 -3.19 0.53
C GLN A 179 -16.32 -3.09 0.40
#